data_bad84b22f21503616dbc78c60a5acc36
#
_entry.id   bad84b22f21503616dbc78c60a5acc36
#
_cell.length_a   1.000
_cell.length_b   1.000
_cell.length_c   1.000
_cell.angle_alpha   90.00
_cell.angle_beta   90.00
_cell.angle_gamma   90.00
#
_symmetry.space_group_name_H-M   'P 1'
#
loop_
_entity.id
_entity.type
_entity.pdbx_description
1 polymer ?
#
loop_
_entity_poly.entity_id
_entity_poly.type
_entity_poly.pdbx_seq_one_letter_code
_entity_poly.pdbx_strand_id
1 'polypeptide(L)'
;MSDIDRLLATIATRQHGVFSHRQALAVGATRGQIDYRRASGAWIDLDYAVYSLDSSPATWRRQVMAAILSKNRARASGFTAGVLHGMANCRKGKPEIAVPSSGNAVSKLAVVRRRSDFTSRKQVLVDHIPTFDAATTLFDLASRLPPERLRRTIDDCLVRRRVTAEELRAVLDLYDGCRMAGAVRFREAIEEITDAYVPSQSDLEGLLFGILDDPRIPHPDRQAKLSWWEELPHRVDAYIHPWVLIAEGDGRTYHTKRADFENDRRRDNLAVAHGYRVLRFTYRMLKDDPGEVLRIVLQAGSQAQRKIVRV
;
A
#
# COMPACT_ATOMS: atom_id res chain seq x y z
N MET A 1 -36.65 -27.45 9.32
CA MET A 1 -35.60 -27.06 8.37
C MET A 1 -35.07 -28.36 7.75
N SER A 2 -35.12 -28.52 6.43
CA SER A 2 -34.63 -29.73 5.76
C SER A 2 -33.13 -29.85 5.87
N ASP A 3 -32.56 -31.05 5.62
CA ASP A 3 -31.08 -31.23 5.60
C ASP A 3 -30.43 -30.36 4.53
N ILE A 4 -31.07 -30.17 3.38
CA ILE A 4 -30.63 -29.27 2.32
C ILE A 4 -30.52 -27.83 2.83
N ASP A 5 -31.54 -27.35 3.57
CA ASP A 5 -31.55 -25.98 4.09
C ASP A 5 -30.43 -25.77 5.13
N ARG A 6 -30.11 -26.79 5.93
CA ARG A 6 -28.99 -26.76 6.90
C ARG A 6 -27.65 -26.69 6.22
N LEU A 7 -27.42 -27.50 5.18
CA LEU A 7 -26.17 -27.49 4.38
C LEU A 7 -26.01 -26.15 3.68
N LEU A 8 -27.06 -25.61 3.08
CA LEU A 8 -27.03 -24.32 2.43
C LEU A 8 -26.81 -23.17 3.40
N ALA A 9 -27.41 -23.22 4.60
CA ALA A 9 -27.14 -22.24 5.64
C ALA A 9 -25.66 -22.22 6.05
N THR A 10 -25.03 -23.38 6.13
CA THR A 10 -23.57 -23.49 6.40
C THR A 10 -22.73 -22.84 5.30
N ILE A 11 -23.08 -23.06 4.03
CA ILE A 11 -22.42 -22.43 2.89
C ILE A 11 -22.65 -20.91 2.92
N ALA A 12 -23.90 -20.50 3.09
CA ALA A 12 -24.32 -19.10 3.10
C ALA A 12 -23.64 -18.29 4.21
N THR A 13 -23.43 -18.88 5.39
CA THR A 13 -22.73 -18.23 6.51
C THR A 13 -21.32 -17.74 6.10
N ARG A 14 -20.60 -18.52 5.29
CA ARG A 14 -19.28 -18.14 4.76
C ARG A 14 -19.34 -17.24 3.54
N GLN A 15 -20.52 -17.02 2.98
CA GLN A 15 -20.76 -16.27 1.76
C GLN A 15 -21.72 -15.09 1.97
N HIS A 16 -21.70 -14.48 3.18
CA HIS A 16 -22.54 -13.32 3.52
C HIS A 16 -24.03 -13.53 3.30
N GLY A 17 -24.52 -14.74 3.53
CA GLY A 17 -25.94 -15.10 3.44
C GLY A 17 -26.40 -15.50 2.04
N VAL A 18 -25.49 -15.75 1.09
CA VAL A 18 -25.85 -16.11 -0.30
C VAL A 18 -25.28 -17.46 -0.73
N PHE A 19 -25.93 -18.07 -1.70
CA PHE A 19 -25.46 -19.27 -2.38
C PHE A 19 -25.95 -19.30 -3.84
N SER A 20 -25.24 -20.03 -4.69
CA SER A 20 -25.59 -20.17 -6.10
C SER A 20 -26.50 -21.37 -6.36
N HIS A 21 -27.22 -21.34 -7.48
CA HIS A 21 -28.01 -22.50 -7.98
C HIS A 21 -27.15 -23.76 -8.07
N ARG A 22 -25.91 -23.64 -8.56
CA ARG A 22 -24.98 -24.75 -8.66
C ARG A 22 -24.66 -25.35 -7.27
N GLN A 23 -24.50 -24.52 -6.24
CA GLN A 23 -24.27 -25.00 -4.87
C GLN A 23 -25.52 -25.67 -4.30
N ALA A 24 -26.71 -25.18 -4.61
CA ALA A 24 -27.97 -25.83 -4.20
C ALA A 24 -28.08 -27.24 -4.83
N LEU A 25 -27.82 -27.39 -6.11
CA LEU A 25 -27.76 -28.70 -6.76
C LEU A 25 -26.69 -29.61 -6.15
N ALA A 26 -25.50 -29.06 -5.85
CA ALA A 26 -24.39 -29.84 -5.30
C ALA A 26 -24.68 -30.42 -3.90
N VAL A 27 -25.56 -29.80 -3.10
CA VAL A 27 -25.99 -30.34 -1.81
C VAL A 27 -27.24 -31.25 -1.94
N GLY A 28 -27.66 -31.59 -3.16
CA GLY A 28 -28.72 -32.54 -3.43
C GLY A 28 -30.14 -31.92 -3.61
N ALA A 29 -30.24 -30.60 -3.73
CA ALA A 29 -31.54 -29.99 -4.05
C ALA A 29 -31.96 -30.32 -5.50
N THR A 30 -33.19 -30.77 -5.69
CA THR A 30 -33.77 -30.93 -7.03
C THR A 30 -34.25 -29.58 -7.59
N ARG A 31 -34.42 -29.50 -8.91
CA ARG A 31 -34.94 -28.29 -9.54
C ARG A 31 -36.31 -27.90 -8.98
N GLY A 32 -37.24 -28.88 -8.82
CA GLY A 32 -38.55 -28.62 -8.25
C GLY A 32 -38.51 -28.11 -6.81
N GLN A 33 -37.54 -28.59 -6.00
CA GLN A 33 -37.36 -28.09 -4.64
C GLN A 33 -36.80 -26.65 -4.63
N ILE A 34 -35.96 -26.31 -5.59
CA ILE A 34 -35.44 -24.94 -5.74
C ILE A 34 -36.59 -24.00 -6.14
N ASP A 35 -37.37 -24.37 -7.16
CA ASP A 35 -38.48 -23.56 -7.67
C ASP A 35 -39.56 -23.37 -6.58
N TYR A 36 -39.88 -24.41 -5.81
CA TYR A 36 -40.78 -24.30 -4.69
C TYR A 36 -40.34 -23.29 -3.62
N ARG A 37 -39.04 -23.34 -3.22
CA ARG A 37 -38.48 -22.42 -2.21
C ARG A 37 -38.44 -20.98 -2.69
N ARG A 38 -38.23 -20.78 -3.98
CA ARG A 38 -38.27 -19.44 -4.62
C ARG A 38 -39.72 -18.94 -4.66
N ALA A 39 -40.66 -19.77 -5.08
CA ALA A 39 -42.08 -19.41 -5.15
C ALA A 39 -42.68 -19.13 -3.77
N SER A 40 -42.28 -19.86 -2.73
CA SER A 40 -42.71 -19.65 -1.35
C SER A 40 -42.04 -18.46 -0.65
N GLY A 41 -41.05 -17.80 -1.27
CA GLY A 41 -40.34 -16.70 -0.64
C GLY A 41 -39.26 -17.12 0.37
N ALA A 42 -39.11 -18.44 0.63
CA ALA A 42 -38.07 -18.94 1.53
C ALA A 42 -36.65 -18.63 1.00
N TRP A 43 -36.49 -18.58 -0.31
CA TRP A 43 -35.28 -18.15 -1.00
C TRP A 43 -35.55 -16.92 -1.87
N ILE A 44 -34.74 -15.87 -1.71
CA ILE A 44 -34.87 -14.61 -2.43
C ILE A 44 -33.88 -14.60 -3.59
N ASP A 45 -34.39 -14.35 -4.80
CA ASP A 45 -33.55 -14.13 -5.99
C ASP A 45 -32.78 -12.80 -5.88
N LEU A 46 -31.45 -12.83 -5.91
CA LEU A 46 -30.62 -11.62 -5.84
C LEU A 46 -30.04 -11.23 -7.19
N ASP A 47 -29.47 -12.19 -7.92
CA ASP A 47 -28.94 -12.03 -9.28
C ASP A 47 -29.15 -13.35 -10.03
N TYR A 48 -28.65 -13.43 -11.27
CA TYR A 48 -28.81 -14.64 -12.08
C TYR A 48 -28.28 -15.89 -11.36
N ALA A 49 -29.19 -16.85 -11.10
CA ALA A 49 -28.91 -18.12 -10.44
C ALA A 49 -28.21 -17.99 -9.04
N VAL A 50 -28.50 -16.93 -8.31
CA VAL A 50 -28.00 -16.67 -6.95
C VAL A 50 -29.14 -16.30 -6.03
N TYR A 51 -29.17 -16.96 -4.88
CA TYR A 51 -30.21 -16.86 -3.89
C TYR A 51 -29.66 -16.47 -2.52
N SER A 52 -30.53 -15.89 -1.70
CA SER A 52 -30.31 -15.79 -0.24
C SER A 52 -31.42 -16.43 0.51
N LEU A 53 -31.18 -16.84 1.74
CA LEU A 53 -32.24 -17.14 2.68
C LEU A 53 -32.94 -15.82 3.04
N ASP A 54 -34.28 -15.88 3.23
CA ASP A 54 -35.07 -14.71 3.62
C ASP A 54 -34.56 -14.07 4.92
N SER A 55 -34.15 -14.89 5.89
CA SER A 55 -33.56 -14.45 7.16
C SER A 55 -32.18 -13.79 7.06
N SER A 56 -31.54 -13.78 5.89
CA SER A 56 -30.18 -13.24 5.73
C SER A 56 -30.18 -11.70 5.65
N PRO A 57 -29.33 -10.98 6.43
CA PRO A 57 -29.29 -9.52 6.41
C PRO A 57 -28.94 -8.95 5.05
N ALA A 58 -29.62 -7.87 4.63
CA ALA A 58 -29.36 -7.15 3.37
C ALA A 58 -28.13 -6.26 3.50
N THR A 59 -26.92 -6.83 3.43
CA THR A 59 -25.67 -6.09 3.54
C THR A 59 -25.05 -5.78 2.18
N TRP A 60 -24.18 -4.77 2.12
CA TRP A 60 -23.40 -4.48 0.92
C TRP A 60 -22.48 -5.66 0.53
N ARG A 61 -21.88 -6.36 1.52
CA ARG A 61 -21.06 -7.56 1.25
C ARG A 61 -21.88 -8.69 0.64
N ARG A 62 -23.15 -8.85 1.07
CA ARG A 62 -24.10 -9.77 0.44
C ARG A 62 -24.28 -9.47 -1.04
N GLN A 63 -24.45 -8.18 -1.41
CA GLN A 63 -24.60 -7.78 -2.81
C GLN A 63 -23.32 -8.07 -3.63
N VAL A 64 -22.14 -7.78 -3.07
CA VAL A 64 -20.85 -8.07 -3.72
C VAL A 64 -20.70 -9.57 -3.98
N MET A 65 -20.95 -10.40 -2.95
CA MET A 65 -20.83 -11.86 -3.07
C MET A 65 -21.85 -12.43 -4.04
N ALA A 66 -23.09 -11.94 -4.02
CA ALA A 66 -24.13 -12.36 -4.97
C ALA A 66 -23.71 -12.05 -6.42
N ALA A 67 -23.17 -10.86 -6.67
CA ALA A 67 -22.69 -10.49 -7.99
C ALA A 67 -21.52 -11.40 -8.46
N ILE A 68 -20.62 -11.77 -7.56
CA ILE A 68 -19.50 -12.69 -7.87
C ILE A 68 -20.04 -14.10 -8.17
N LEU A 69 -20.92 -14.64 -7.33
CA LEU A 69 -21.47 -15.99 -7.50
C LEU A 69 -22.36 -16.13 -8.75
N SER A 70 -22.92 -15.02 -9.25
CA SER A 70 -23.69 -15.02 -10.51
C SER A 70 -22.83 -15.26 -11.74
N LYS A 71 -21.52 -15.32 -11.59
CA LYS A 71 -20.53 -15.50 -12.66
C LYS A 71 -19.75 -16.80 -12.48
N ASN A 72 -19.32 -17.39 -13.58
CA ASN A 72 -18.47 -18.58 -13.51
C ASN A 72 -17.10 -18.28 -12.87
N ARG A 73 -16.53 -17.13 -13.24
CA ARG A 73 -15.26 -16.64 -12.68
C ARG A 73 -15.39 -15.14 -12.52
N ALA A 74 -15.38 -14.65 -11.29
CA ALA A 74 -15.40 -13.23 -11.01
C ALA A 74 -14.58 -12.89 -9.78
N ARG A 75 -14.13 -11.65 -9.69
CA ARG A 75 -13.42 -11.09 -8.54
C ARG A 75 -13.91 -9.67 -8.30
N ALA A 76 -13.99 -9.26 -7.05
CA ALA A 76 -14.16 -7.86 -6.72
C ALA A 76 -12.99 -7.04 -7.30
N SER A 77 -13.28 -5.87 -7.86
CA SER A 77 -12.30 -5.01 -8.53
C SER A 77 -12.57 -3.53 -8.28
N GLY A 78 -11.65 -2.67 -8.67
CA GLY A 78 -11.80 -1.22 -8.57
C GLY A 78 -12.16 -0.75 -7.16
N PHE A 79 -13.14 0.15 -7.01
CA PHE A 79 -13.52 0.67 -5.69
C PHE A 79 -14.10 -0.39 -4.76
N THR A 80 -14.74 -1.43 -5.28
CA THR A 80 -15.21 -2.54 -4.44
C THR A 80 -14.05 -3.28 -3.77
N ALA A 81 -13.02 -3.63 -4.52
CA ALA A 81 -11.81 -4.22 -3.97
C ALA A 81 -11.12 -3.27 -2.99
N GLY A 82 -11.03 -1.97 -3.31
CA GLY A 82 -10.48 -0.96 -2.42
C GLY A 82 -11.23 -0.88 -1.08
N VAL A 83 -12.57 -0.93 -1.08
CA VAL A 83 -13.38 -0.98 0.15
C VAL A 83 -13.13 -2.26 0.94
N LEU A 84 -13.04 -3.42 0.27
CA LEU A 84 -12.77 -4.70 0.93
C LEU A 84 -11.39 -4.69 1.60
N HIS A 85 -10.38 -4.17 0.94
CA HIS A 85 -9.05 -3.97 1.51
C HIS A 85 -9.00 -2.84 2.56
N GLY A 86 -10.10 -2.07 2.75
CA GLY A 86 -10.18 -0.94 3.68
C GLY A 86 -9.26 0.22 3.29
N MET A 87 -9.08 0.44 1.98
CA MET A 87 -8.26 1.53 1.45
C MET A 87 -8.90 2.90 1.69
N ALA A 88 -8.09 3.90 2.01
CA ALA A 88 -8.51 5.28 2.06
C ALA A 88 -9.08 5.73 0.69
N ASN A 89 -9.98 6.73 0.70
CA ASN A 89 -10.63 7.26 -0.49
C ASN A 89 -11.53 6.28 -1.28
N CYS A 90 -11.78 5.06 -0.75
CA CYS A 90 -12.72 4.11 -1.30
C CYS A 90 -14.00 4.08 -0.46
N ARG A 91 -15.15 4.16 -1.12
CA ARG A 91 -16.47 4.16 -0.47
C ARG A 91 -17.37 3.07 -1.05
N LYS A 92 -18.23 2.51 -0.21
CA LYS A 92 -19.26 1.57 -0.64
C LYS A 92 -20.19 2.24 -1.66
N GLY A 93 -20.37 1.59 -2.80
CA GLY A 93 -21.28 2.01 -3.85
C GLY A 93 -21.86 0.78 -4.54
N LYS A 94 -22.34 0.94 -5.77
CA LYS A 94 -22.72 -0.21 -6.60
C LYS A 94 -21.51 -1.12 -6.76
N PRO A 95 -21.62 -2.43 -6.47
CA PRO A 95 -20.50 -3.36 -6.58
C PRO A 95 -19.82 -3.32 -7.96
N GLU A 96 -18.49 -3.39 -7.96
CA GLU A 96 -17.69 -3.53 -9.17
C GLU A 96 -16.98 -4.88 -9.12
N ILE A 97 -17.16 -5.67 -10.16
CA ILE A 97 -16.51 -6.97 -10.31
C ILE A 97 -15.83 -7.07 -11.67
N ALA A 98 -14.79 -7.88 -11.75
CA ALA A 98 -14.13 -8.23 -12.99
C ALA A 98 -14.38 -9.70 -13.34
N VAL A 99 -14.45 -9.97 -14.65
CA VAL A 99 -14.52 -11.31 -15.23
C VAL A 99 -13.46 -11.43 -16.33
N PRO A 100 -13.05 -12.66 -16.74
CA PRO A 100 -12.21 -12.85 -17.91
C PRO A 100 -12.84 -12.25 -19.17
N SER A 101 -12.03 -12.02 -20.21
CA SER A 101 -12.50 -11.43 -21.49
C SER A 101 -13.69 -12.18 -22.11
N SER A 102 -13.72 -13.50 -21.97
CA SER A 102 -14.81 -14.38 -22.42
C SER A 102 -16.00 -14.41 -21.46
N GLY A 103 -15.93 -13.73 -20.31
CA GLY A 103 -16.96 -13.78 -19.29
C GLY A 103 -18.21 -12.97 -19.62
N ASN A 104 -19.35 -13.38 -19.06
CA ASN A 104 -20.60 -12.63 -19.17
C ASN A 104 -20.53 -11.35 -18.30
N ALA A 105 -20.75 -10.20 -18.92
CA ALA A 105 -20.68 -8.88 -18.29
C ALA A 105 -22.05 -8.32 -17.81
N VAL A 106 -23.11 -9.12 -17.84
CA VAL A 106 -24.45 -8.68 -17.40
C VAL A 106 -24.69 -9.04 -15.94
N SER A 107 -25.02 -8.07 -15.09
CA SER A 107 -25.44 -8.27 -13.69
C SER A 107 -26.45 -7.19 -13.29
N LYS A 108 -27.42 -7.56 -12.49
CA LYS A 108 -28.40 -6.61 -11.90
C LYS A 108 -27.76 -5.81 -10.77
N LEU A 109 -26.83 -6.43 -10.03
CA LEU A 109 -26.27 -5.91 -8.78
C LEU A 109 -24.98 -5.14 -8.98
N ALA A 110 -24.20 -5.42 -10.03
CA ALA A 110 -22.83 -4.94 -10.16
C ALA A 110 -22.54 -4.29 -11.52
N VAL A 111 -21.52 -3.44 -11.54
CA VAL A 111 -20.80 -3.06 -12.75
C VAL A 111 -19.78 -4.17 -13.02
N VAL A 112 -19.89 -4.82 -14.19
CA VAL A 112 -19.02 -5.94 -14.58
C VAL A 112 -18.03 -5.47 -15.63
N ARG A 113 -16.74 -5.67 -15.40
CA ARG A 113 -15.68 -5.33 -16.34
C ARG A 113 -15.00 -6.59 -16.86
N ARG A 114 -14.90 -6.71 -18.19
CA ARG A 114 -14.08 -7.76 -18.82
C ARG A 114 -12.62 -7.37 -18.79
N ARG A 115 -11.75 -8.34 -18.48
CA ARG A 115 -10.30 -8.11 -18.38
C ARG A 115 -9.53 -9.20 -19.09
N SER A 116 -8.63 -8.79 -19.98
CA SER A 116 -7.69 -9.69 -20.66
C SER A 116 -6.60 -10.21 -19.73
N ASP A 117 -6.23 -9.39 -18.74
CA ASP A 117 -5.22 -9.67 -17.73
C ASP A 117 -5.77 -10.36 -16.46
N PHE A 118 -7.00 -10.89 -16.50
CA PHE A 118 -7.68 -11.46 -15.33
C PHE A 118 -6.89 -12.59 -14.65
N THR A 119 -6.22 -13.45 -15.43
CA THR A 119 -5.50 -14.63 -14.93
C THR A 119 -4.09 -14.31 -14.43
N SER A 120 -3.45 -13.26 -14.96
CA SER A 120 -2.12 -12.82 -14.53
C SER A 120 -2.16 -12.00 -13.24
N ARG A 121 -3.34 -11.50 -12.85
CA ARG A 121 -3.54 -10.75 -11.62
C ARG A 121 -3.55 -11.66 -10.41
N LYS A 122 -2.82 -11.25 -9.35
CA LYS A 122 -2.84 -11.95 -8.06
C LYS A 122 -4.23 -11.85 -7.43
N GLN A 123 -4.74 -13.00 -6.98
CA GLN A 123 -6.09 -13.16 -6.44
C GLN A 123 -6.02 -13.59 -4.99
N VAL A 124 -6.87 -13.00 -4.16
CA VAL A 124 -6.94 -13.25 -2.71
C VAL A 124 -8.38 -13.36 -2.26
N LEU A 125 -8.59 -13.81 -1.02
CA LEU A 125 -9.87 -13.76 -0.34
C LEU A 125 -9.80 -12.67 0.73
N VAL A 126 -10.73 -11.73 0.71
CA VAL A 126 -10.92 -10.74 1.77
C VAL A 126 -12.30 -10.94 2.35
N ASP A 127 -12.37 -11.29 3.62
CA ASP A 127 -13.64 -11.62 4.30
C ASP A 127 -14.46 -12.64 3.47
N HIS A 128 -13.82 -13.71 3.02
CA HIS A 128 -14.34 -14.76 2.13
C HIS A 128 -14.81 -14.30 0.74
N ILE A 129 -14.64 -13.03 0.38
CA ILE A 129 -14.98 -12.49 -0.93
C ILE A 129 -13.77 -12.60 -1.86
N PRO A 130 -13.87 -13.34 -2.99
CA PRO A 130 -12.82 -13.38 -4.00
C PRO A 130 -12.54 -11.99 -4.59
N THR A 131 -11.30 -11.52 -4.49
CA THR A 131 -10.90 -10.18 -4.95
C THR A 131 -9.50 -10.21 -5.56
N PHE A 132 -9.11 -9.17 -6.27
CA PHE A 132 -7.71 -8.93 -6.60
C PHE A 132 -6.97 -8.44 -5.36
N ASP A 133 -5.66 -8.66 -5.29
CA ASP A 133 -4.82 -8.21 -4.19
C ASP A 133 -4.77 -6.68 -4.07
N ALA A 134 -4.18 -6.21 -3.01
CA ALA A 134 -4.15 -4.77 -2.71
C ALA A 134 -3.30 -3.98 -3.72
N ALA A 135 -2.15 -4.50 -4.14
CA ALA A 135 -1.27 -3.82 -5.10
C ALA A 135 -1.93 -3.69 -6.48
N THR A 136 -2.52 -4.77 -7.00
CA THR A 136 -3.31 -4.75 -8.23
C THR A 136 -4.52 -3.83 -8.14
N THR A 137 -5.16 -3.77 -6.97
CA THR A 137 -6.30 -2.87 -6.73
C THR A 137 -5.87 -1.40 -6.77
N LEU A 138 -4.73 -1.04 -6.19
CA LEU A 138 -4.16 0.31 -6.28
C LEU A 138 -3.85 0.71 -7.73
N PHE A 139 -3.31 -0.22 -8.52
CA PHE A 139 -3.11 -0.01 -9.96
C PHE A 139 -4.43 0.30 -10.70
N ASP A 140 -5.50 -0.44 -10.43
CA ASP A 140 -6.83 -0.16 -11.01
C ASP A 140 -7.36 1.23 -10.61
N LEU A 141 -7.11 1.65 -9.37
CA LEU A 141 -7.53 2.95 -8.86
C LEU A 141 -6.71 4.11 -9.43
N ALA A 142 -5.51 3.88 -9.94
CA ALA A 142 -4.64 4.92 -10.49
C ALA A 142 -5.24 5.64 -11.71
N SER A 143 -6.08 4.95 -12.49
CA SER A 143 -6.81 5.59 -13.61
C SER A 143 -8.03 6.40 -13.14
N ARG A 144 -8.44 6.29 -11.88
CA ARG A 144 -9.75 6.74 -11.38
C ARG A 144 -9.66 7.74 -10.24
N LEU A 145 -8.58 7.70 -9.46
CA LEU A 145 -8.31 8.67 -8.40
C LEU A 145 -7.48 9.84 -8.94
N PRO A 146 -7.72 11.06 -8.44
CA PRO A 146 -6.79 12.18 -8.63
C PRO A 146 -5.40 11.82 -8.07
N PRO A 147 -4.29 12.33 -8.62
CA PRO A 147 -2.93 12.00 -8.21
C PRO A 147 -2.69 12.10 -6.70
N GLU A 148 -3.09 13.19 -6.08
CA GLU A 148 -2.98 13.41 -4.64
C GLU A 148 -3.72 12.35 -3.78
N ARG A 149 -4.92 11.95 -4.22
CA ARG A 149 -5.68 10.91 -3.51
C ARG A 149 -5.09 9.53 -3.72
N LEU A 150 -4.56 9.26 -4.92
CA LEU A 150 -3.84 8.01 -5.20
C LEU A 150 -2.64 7.88 -4.27
N ARG A 151 -1.77 8.90 -4.23
CA ARG A 151 -0.60 8.94 -3.34
C ARG A 151 -0.99 8.64 -1.89
N ARG A 152 -1.93 9.41 -1.32
CA ARG A 152 -2.40 9.19 0.06
C ARG A 152 -2.97 7.79 0.29
N THR A 153 -3.59 7.20 -0.73
CA THR A 153 -4.14 5.84 -0.63
C THR A 153 -3.02 4.79 -0.63
N ILE A 154 -2.00 4.97 -1.47
CA ILE A 154 -0.80 4.11 -1.48
C ILE A 154 -0.06 4.23 -0.15
N ASP A 155 0.19 5.44 0.32
CA ASP A 155 0.83 5.71 1.60
C ASP A 155 0.10 5.02 2.77
N ASP A 156 -1.22 5.20 2.88
CA ASP A 156 -2.02 4.54 3.91
C ASP A 156 -1.88 3.01 3.85
N CYS A 157 -1.83 2.44 2.65
CA CYS A 157 -1.64 1.00 2.46
C CYS A 157 -0.25 0.52 2.89
N LEU A 158 0.81 1.27 2.61
CA LEU A 158 2.18 0.98 3.04
C LEU A 158 2.30 1.07 4.57
N VAL A 159 1.84 2.17 5.17
CA VAL A 159 1.84 2.37 6.63
C VAL A 159 1.10 1.25 7.35
N ARG A 160 -0.04 0.85 6.84
CA ARG A 160 -0.84 -0.23 7.42
C ARG A 160 -0.36 -1.63 7.02
N ARG A 161 0.76 -1.73 6.32
CA ARG A 161 1.35 -2.99 5.84
C ARG A 161 0.37 -3.85 5.04
N ARG A 162 -0.49 -3.21 4.24
CA ARG A 162 -1.42 -3.90 3.33
C ARG A 162 -0.77 -4.23 2.01
N VAL A 163 0.25 -3.48 1.66
CA VAL A 163 1.14 -3.69 0.52
C VAL A 163 2.58 -3.37 0.93
N THR A 164 3.52 -3.91 0.20
CA THR A 164 4.94 -3.56 0.27
C THR A 164 5.35 -2.78 -0.97
N ALA A 165 6.46 -2.05 -0.90
CA ALA A 165 7.05 -1.38 -2.06
C ALA A 165 7.42 -2.38 -3.16
N GLU A 166 7.87 -3.59 -2.78
CA GLU A 166 8.19 -4.66 -3.70
C GLU A 166 6.94 -5.17 -4.46
N GLU A 167 5.81 -5.37 -3.77
CA GLU A 167 4.56 -5.76 -4.42
C GLU A 167 4.05 -4.69 -5.40
N LEU A 168 4.22 -3.39 -5.07
CA LEU A 168 3.87 -2.29 -5.98
C LEU A 168 4.76 -2.27 -7.23
N ARG A 169 6.07 -2.50 -7.07
CA ARG A 169 7.01 -2.61 -8.20
C ARG A 169 6.69 -3.82 -9.06
N ALA A 170 6.42 -4.98 -8.47
CA ALA A 170 6.05 -6.18 -9.22
C ALA A 170 4.79 -5.97 -10.10
N VAL A 171 3.84 -5.13 -9.64
CA VAL A 171 2.69 -4.74 -10.47
C VAL A 171 3.12 -3.82 -11.61
N LEU A 172 4.06 -2.87 -11.40
CA LEU A 172 4.61 -2.05 -12.48
C LEU A 172 5.31 -2.91 -13.54
N ASP A 173 6.15 -3.86 -13.10
CA ASP A 173 6.88 -4.77 -14.00
C ASP A 173 5.91 -5.63 -14.83
N LEU A 174 4.81 -6.10 -14.23
CA LEU A 174 3.78 -6.87 -14.92
C LEU A 174 3.12 -6.07 -16.06
N TYR A 175 3.08 -4.75 -15.95
CA TYR A 175 2.44 -3.86 -16.93
C TYR A 175 3.44 -2.96 -17.67
N ASP A 176 4.74 -3.24 -17.57
CA ASP A 176 5.75 -2.47 -18.29
C ASP A 176 5.52 -2.59 -19.80
N GLY A 177 5.65 -1.46 -20.49
CA GLY A 177 5.33 -1.35 -21.93
C GLY A 177 3.85 -1.45 -22.29
N CYS A 178 2.95 -1.76 -21.34
CA CYS A 178 1.51 -1.82 -21.61
C CYS A 178 0.87 -0.42 -21.59
N ARG A 179 0.10 -0.09 -22.63
CA ARG A 179 -0.69 1.16 -22.69
C ARG A 179 -1.97 1.05 -21.85
N MET A 180 -1.83 0.84 -20.56
CA MET A 180 -2.98 0.78 -19.66
C MET A 180 -3.28 2.14 -19.02
N ALA A 181 -4.57 2.46 -18.94
CA ALA A 181 -5.01 3.68 -18.28
C ALA A 181 -4.53 3.68 -16.81
N GLY A 182 -3.88 4.77 -16.39
CA GLY A 182 -3.36 4.92 -15.04
C GLY A 182 -1.93 4.40 -14.81
N ALA A 183 -1.32 3.65 -15.75
CA ALA A 183 0.03 3.12 -15.57
C ALA A 183 1.07 4.23 -15.31
N VAL A 184 1.00 5.33 -16.05
CA VAL A 184 1.88 6.49 -15.85
C VAL A 184 1.68 7.09 -14.44
N ARG A 185 0.44 7.35 -14.05
CA ARG A 185 0.13 7.91 -12.72
C ARG A 185 0.53 6.97 -11.58
N PHE A 186 0.38 5.67 -11.79
CA PHE A 186 0.79 4.69 -10.80
C PHE A 186 2.31 4.65 -10.65
N ARG A 187 3.03 4.70 -11.79
CA ARG A 187 4.50 4.79 -11.80
C ARG A 187 4.98 6.06 -11.08
N GLU A 188 4.48 7.23 -11.46
CA GLU A 188 4.83 8.50 -10.82
C GLU A 188 4.56 8.46 -9.31
N ALA A 189 3.39 7.96 -8.88
CA ALA A 189 3.06 7.85 -7.47
C ALA A 189 3.96 6.87 -6.72
N ILE A 190 4.40 5.78 -7.35
CA ILE A 190 5.32 4.82 -6.74
C ILE A 190 6.75 5.37 -6.74
N GLU A 191 7.19 6.01 -7.81
CA GLU A 191 8.52 6.62 -7.88
C GLU A 191 8.69 7.68 -6.79
N GLU A 192 7.71 8.55 -6.59
CA GLU A 192 7.73 9.51 -5.48
C GLU A 192 7.75 8.83 -4.09
N ILE A 193 7.06 7.69 -3.93
CA ILE A 193 6.96 6.96 -2.67
C ILE A 193 8.11 5.98 -2.48
N THR A 194 8.62 5.38 -3.55
CA THR A 194 9.75 4.43 -3.52
C THR A 194 11.10 5.13 -3.70
N ASP A 195 11.12 6.37 -4.14
CA ASP A 195 12.22 7.30 -3.89
C ASP A 195 12.29 7.67 -2.39
N ALA A 196 11.19 7.53 -1.66
CA ALA A 196 11.15 7.30 -0.23
C ALA A 196 11.37 5.82 0.16
N TYR A 197 12.14 5.05 -0.66
CA TYR A 197 12.70 3.78 -0.20
C TYR A 197 13.40 4.07 1.12
N VAL A 198 12.91 3.45 2.19
CA VAL A 198 13.60 3.45 3.48
C VAL A 198 14.72 2.44 3.34
N PRO A 199 15.92 2.87 2.97
CA PRO A 199 17.08 2.00 3.03
C PRO A 199 17.18 1.53 4.48
N SER A 200 17.68 0.35 4.70
CA SER A 200 18.08 -0.03 6.04
C SER A 200 19.06 1.04 6.56
N GLN A 201 19.06 1.28 7.85
CA GLN A 201 20.00 2.24 8.45
C GLN A 201 21.44 1.93 8.02
N SER A 202 21.78 0.64 7.86
CA SER A 202 23.09 0.18 7.35
C SER A 202 23.35 0.57 5.89
N ASP A 203 22.33 0.60 5.02
CA ASP A 203 22.53 1.00 3.62
C ASP A 203 22.77 2.50 3.48
N LEU A 204 22.03 3.31 4.26
CA LEU A 204 22.24 4.75 4.33
C LEU A 204 23.62 5.11 4.89
N GLU A 205 24.00 4.45 5.98
CA GLU A 205 25.34 4.61 6.55
C GLU A 205 26.42 4.22 5.55
N GLY A 206 26.23 3.10 4.85
CA GLY A 206 27.18 2.64 3.82
C GLY A 206 27.38 3.67 2.70
N LEU A 207 26.31 4.24 2.18
CA LEU A 207 26.37 5.28 1.15
C LEU A 207 27.00 6.58 1.69
N LEU A 208 26.58 7.02 2.88
CA LEU A 208 27.12 8.23 3.53
C LEU A 208 28.62 8.10 3.76
N PHE A 209 29.08 7.00 4.36
CA PHE A 209 30.49 6.79 4.64
C PHE A 209 31.32 6.58 3.38
N GLY A 210 30.75 5.99 2.32
CA GLY A 210 31.41 5.93 1.01
C GLY A 210 31.75 7.32 0.43
N ILE A 211 30.92 8.33 0.73
CA ILE A 211 31.18 9.73 0.34
C ILE A 211 32.13 10.42 1.30
N LEU A 212 31.99 10.18 2.61
CA LEU A 212 32.81 10.81 3.65
C LEU A 212 34.26 10.26 3.72
N ASP A 213 34.53 9.15 3.04
CA ASP A 213 35.91 8.57 2.91
C ASP A 213 36.79 9.33 1.90
N ASP A 214 36.39 10.53 1.51
CA ASP A 214 37.17 11.42 0.65
C ASP A 214 38.35 12.01 1.44
N PRO A 215 39.60 12.00 0.89
CA PRO A 215 40.80 12.45 1.60
C PRO A 215 40.81 13.94 1.99
N ARG A 216 39.89 14.73 1.44
CA ARG A 216 39.69 16.14 1.83
C ARG A 216 38.85 16.32 3.09
N ILE A 217 38.19 15.25 3.55
CA ILE A 217 37.35 15.25 4.74
C ILE A 217 38.17 14.65 5.89
N PRO A 218 38.29 15.33 7.06
CA PRO A 218 38.85 14.71 8.25
C PRO A 218 38.05 13.46 8.62
N HIS A 219 38.74 12.42 9.08
CA HIS A 219 38.13 11.14 9.36
C HIS A 219 36.91 11.29 10.32
N PRO A 220 35.71 10.89 9.91
CA PRO A 220 34.51 11.04 10.72
C PRO A 220 34.40 9.94 11.77
N ASP A 221 33.99 10.31 12.97
CA ASP A 221 33.60 9.34 14.02
C ASP A 221 32.22 8.76 13.67
N ARG A 222 32.16 7.43 13.56
CA ARG A 222 30.90 6.70 13.27
C ARG A 222 30.07 6.54 14.55
N GLN A 223 28.75 6.67 14.43
CA GLN A 223 27.83 6.44 15.54
C GLN A 223 28.25 7.18 16.82
N ALA A 224 28.67 8.43 16.66
CA ALA A 224 29.23 9.23 17.74
C ALA A 224 28.17 9.59 18.78
N LYS A 225 28.56 9.48 20.07
CA LYS A 225 27.78 10.02 21.20
C LYS A 225 28.27 11.43 21.50
N LEU A 226 27.37 12.39 21.52
CA LEU A 226 27.71 13.78 21.79
C LEU A 226 27.37 14.13 23.26
N SER A 227 28.26 14.82 23.95
CA SER A 227 28.21 15.03 25.41
C SER A 227 27.01 15.83 25.93
N TRP A 228 26.38 16.63 25.10
CA TRP A 228 25.21 17.43 25.45
C TRP A 228 23.88 16.65 25.36
N TRP A 229 23.96 15.36 25.06
CA TRP A 229 22.79 14.53 24.80
C TRP A 229 22.61 13.44 25.86
N GLU A 230 22.62 13.84 27.13
CA GLU A 230 22.54 12.90 28.24
C GLU A 230 21.16 12.24 28.41
N GLU A 231 20.09 12.93 28.01
CA GLU A 231 18.72 12.46 28.25
C GLU A 231 18.19 11.40 27.26
N LEU A 232 18.84 11.16 26.12
CA LEU A 232 18.38 10.21 25.11
C LEU A 232 19.55 9.41 24.54
N PRO A 233 19.44 8.07 24.42
CA PRO A 233 20.53 7.18 23.97
C PRO A 233 20.69 7.20 22.43
N HIS A 234 20.73 8.36 21.82
CA HIS A 234 20.89 8.48 20.37
C HIS A 234 22.34 8.77 20.01
N ARG A 235 22.74 8.18 18.89
CA ARG A 235 24.03 8.44 18.24
C ARG A 235 23.77 9.17 16.95
N VAL A 236 24.71 10.02 16.52
CA VAL A 236 24.71 10.60 15.19
C VAL A 236 25.47 9.69 14.25
N ASP A 237 25.05 9.59 12.98
CA ASP A 237 25.67 8.65 12.03
C ASP A 237 27.15 8.96 11.82
N ALA A 238 27.50 10.23 11.58
CA ALA A 238 28.86 10.69 11.40
C ALA A 238 29.09 12.03 12.10
N TYR A 239 30.22 12.14 12.80
CA TYR A 239 30.67 13.39 13.40
C TYR A 239 32.10 13.73 12.92
N ILE A 240 32.28 14.90 12.35
CA ILE A 240 33.56 15.39 11.83
C ILE A 240 34.09 16.44 12.80
N HIS A 241 34.96 16.00 13.71
CA HIS A 241 35.46 16.77 14.86
C HIS A 241 36.01 18.16 14.49
N PRO A 242 36.96 18.29 13.58
CA PRO A 242 37.57 19.59 13.28
C PRO A 242 36.60 20.62 12.69
N TRP A 243 35.47 20.15 12.17
CA TRP A 243 34.47 20.99 11.54
C TRP A 243 33.24 21.24 12.41
N VAL A 244 33.18 20.59 13.57
CA VAL A 244 31.98 20.58 14.45
C VAL A 244 30.73 20.28 13.62
N LEU A 245 30.85 19.27 12.75
CA LEU A 245 29.86 18.94 11.74
C LEU A 245 29.29 17.54 11.98
N ILE A 246 27.97 17.47 12.06
CA ILE A 246 27.19 16.22 12.09
C ILE A 246 26.68 15.99 10.67
N ALA A 247 26.86 14.78 10.15
CA ALA A 247 26.24 14.32 8.92
C ALA A 247 25.40 13.08 9.18
N GLU A 248 24.15 13.11 8.75
CA GLU A 248 23.18 12.02 8.95
C GLU A 248 22.53 11.61 7.63
N GLY A 249 22.35 10.31 7.44
CA GLY A 249 21.51 9.75 6.40
C GLY A 249 20.05 9.76 6.85
N ASP A 250 19.21 10.60 6.23
CA ASP A 250 17.79 10.67 6.55
C ASP A 250 17.01 9.59 5.80
N GLY A 251 16.78 8.47 6.50
CA GLY A 251 15.96 7.34 6.04
C GLY A 251 14.46 7.48 6.33
N ARG A 252 14.00 8.67 6.68
CA ARG A 252 12.63 8.85 7.15
C ARG A 252 11.63 8.71 6.03
N THR A 253 10.72 7.78 6.25
CA THR A 253 9.40 7.81 5.64
C THR A 253 8.61 9.00 6.18
N TYR A 254 7.82 9.64 5.35
CA TYR A 254 6.87 10.73 5.65
C TYR A 254 5.81 10.41 6.73
N HIS A 255 5.99 9.31 7.48
CA HIS A 255 5.00 8.71 8.38
C HIS A 255 5.47 8.61 9.81
N THR A 256 6.45 9.38 10.21
CA THR A 256 6.80 9.52 11.64
C THR A 256 5.58 10.07 12.38
N LYS A 257 5.23 9.41 13.48
CA LYS A 257 4.19 9.92 14.40
C LYS A 257 4.55 11.37 14.75
N ARG A 258 3.56 12.23 14.91
CA ARG A 258 3.75 13.65 15.23
C ARG A 258 4.75 13.88 16.39
N ALA A 259 4.75 12.98 17.38
CA ALA A 259 5.69 12.99 18.48
C ALA A 259 7.16 12.77 18.05
N ASP A 260 7.40 11.89 17.08
CA ASP A 260 8.74 11.61 16.57
C ASP A 260 9.27 12.80 15.76
N PHE A 261 8.39 13.47 15.00
CA PHE A 261 8.73 14.69 14.27
C PHE A 261 9.10 15.85 15.20
N GLU A 262 8.35 16.06 16.29
CA GLU A 262 8.63 17.10 17.27
C GLU A 262 9.94 16.83 18.01
N ASN A 263 10.21 15.59 18.40
CA ASN A 263 11.48 15.18 19.03
C ASN A 263 12.67 15.40 18.10
N ASP A 264 12.53 15.12 16.83
CA ASP A 264 13.58 15.33 15.85
C ASP A 264 13.91 16.80 15.65
N ARG A 265 12.89 17.67 15.59
CA ARG A 265 13.08 19.11 15.50
C ARG A 265 13.73 19.67 16.76
N ARG A 266 13.32 19.18 17.94
CA ARG A 266 13.97 19.56 19.20
C ARG A 266 15.45 19.18 19.21
N ARG A 267 15.77 18.00 18.71
CA ARG A 267 17.15 17.50 18.56
C ARG A 267 18.00 18.41 17.69
N ASP A 268 17.48 18.73 16.48
CA ASP A 268 18.20 19.61 15.54
C ASP A 268 18.44 20.98 16.14
N ASN A 269 17.43 21.55 16.80
CA ASN A 269 17.55 22.87 17.44
C ASN A 269 18.58 22.84 18.60
N LEU A 270 18.63 21.76 19.37
CA LEU A 270 19.62 21.60 20.45
C LEU A 270 21.04 21.47 19.85
N ALA A 271 21.23 20.68 18.81
CA ALA A 271 22.52 20.58 18.12
C ALA A 271 23.02 21.96 17.66
N VAL A 272 22.17 22.73 16.99
CA VAL A 272 22.49 24.07 16.54
C VAL A 272 22.78 25.02 17.71
N ALA A 273 21.99 24.94 18.80
CA ALA A 273 22.19 25.75 20.01
C ALA A 273 23.53 25.46 20.69
N HIS A 274 24.02 24.22 20.62
CA HIS A 274 25.35 23.81 21.10
C HIS A 274 26.47 24.05 20.07
N GLY A 275 26.19 24.75 18.97
CA GLY A 275 27.18 25.17 17.98
C GLY A 275 27.52 24.13 16.93
N TYR A 276 26.82 22.99 16.92
CA TYR A 276 26.99 22.00 15.87
C TYR A 276 26.33 22.42 14.57
N ARG A 277 26.93 22.07 13.47
CA ARG A 277 26.30 22.09 12.14
C ARG A 277 25.71 20.73 11.86
N VAL A 278 24.50 20.69 11.34
CA VAL A 278 23.83 19.43 11.01
C VAL A 278 23.52 19.43 9.51
N LEU A 279 24.01 18.41 8.82
CA LEU A 279 23.66 18.11 7.44
C LEU A 279 22.88 16.78 7.42
N ARG A 280 21.76 16.78 6.69
CA ARG A 280 20.97 15.58 6.46
C ARG A 280 20.84 15.33 4.98
N PHE A 281 21.10 14.09 4.61
CA PHE A 281 21.06 13.66 3.22
C PHE A 281 20.07 12.54 3.06
N THR A 282 19.12 12.72 2.16
CA THR A 282 18.18 11.66 1.80
C THR A 282 18.88 10.55 1.04
N TYR A 283 18.32 9.35 1.03
CA TYR A 283 18.83 8.22 0.24
C TYR A 283 19.08 8.60 -1.21
N ARG A 284 18.17 9.36 -1.82
CA ARG A 284 18.29 9.83 -3.19
C ARG A 284 19.52 10.71 -3.39
N MET A 285 19.77 11.68 -2.50
CA MET A 285 20.96 12.53 -2.58
C MET A 285 22.23 11.69 -2.48
N LEU A 286 22.28 10.73 -1.55
CA LEU A 286 23.44 9.87 -1.35
C LEU A 286 23.70 8.95 -2.54
N LYS A 287 22.65 8.43 -3.18
CA LYS A 287 22.73 7.45 -4.27
C LYS A 287 22.90 8.11 -5.64
N ASP A 288 22.06 9.10 -5.95
CA ASP A 288 21.94 9.63 -7.31
C ASP A 288 22.87 10.81 -7.57
N ASP A 289 23.27 11.55 -6.51
CA ASP A 289 24.17 12.70 -6.63
C ASP A 289 25.21 12.79 -5.51
N PRO A 290 26.05 11.74 -5.35
CA PRO A 290 27.09 11.72 -4.31
C PRO A 290 28.10 12.88 -4.47
N GLY A 291 28.31 13.39 -5.69
CA GLY A 291 29.19 14.53 -5.97
C GLY A 291 28.67 15.83 -5.35
N GLU A 292 27.37 16.08 -5.41
CA GLU A 292 26.75 17.24 -4.78
C GLU A 292 26.77 17.13 -3.25
N VAL A 293 26.53 15.93 -2.70
CA VAL A 293 26.66 15.67 -1.26
C VAL A 293 28.07 16.00 -0.77
N LEU A 294 29.10 15.49 -1.48
CA LEU A 294 30.48 15.76 -1.17
C LEU A 294 30.78 17.28 -1.23
N ARG A 295 30.29 17.98 -2.24
CA ARG A 295 30.45 19.43 -2.38
C ARG A 295 29.86 20.19 -1.19
N ILE A 296 28.66 19.81 -0.74
CA ILE A 296 27.98 20.41 0.41
C ILE A 296 28.78 20.19 1.70
N VAL A 297 29.26 18.96 1.93
CA VAL A 297 30.08 18.62 3.11
C VAL A 297 31.37 19.44 3.15
N LEU A 298 32.11 19.51 2.02
CA LEU A 298 33.34 20.29 1.92
C LEU A 298 33.10 21.79 2.09
N GLN A 299 32.00 22.32 1.56
CA GLN A 299 31.59 23.72 1.77
C GLN A 299 31.34 24.03 3.23
N ALA A 300 30.63 23.14 3.93
CA ALA A 300 30.39 23.26 5.37
C ALA A 300 31.69 23.22 6.18
N GLY A 301 32.63 22.33 5.81
CA GLY A 301 33.95 22.23 6.42
C GLY A 301 34.78 23.48 6.23
N SER A 302 34.84 24.02 5.02
CA SER A 302 35.61 25.24 4.73
C SER A 302 35.14 26.48 5.48
N GLN A 303 33.82 26.60 5.72
CA GLN A 303 33.26 27.66 6.56
C GLN A 303 33.62 27.50 8.05
N ALA A 304 33.80 26.25 8.53
CA ALA A 304 34.25 26.00 9.90
C ALA A 304 35.68 26.49 10.11
N GLN A 305 36.58 26.18 9.19
CA GLN A 305 38.00 26.58 9.27
C GLN A 305 38.17 28.10 9.24
N ARG A 306 37.37 28.82 8.44
CA ARG A 306 37.43 30.31 8.38
C ARG A 306 36.99 31.00 9.69
N LYS A 307 36.17 30.38 10.53
CA LYS A 307 35.80 30.94 11.82
C LYS A 307 36.90 30.73 12.88
N ILE A 308 37.62 29.63 12.81
CA ILE A 308 38.75 29.33 13.75
C ILE A 308 39.96 30.26 13.53
N VAL A 309 40.22 30.67 12.27
CA VAL A 309 41.35 31.54 11.92
C VAL A 309 41.06 33.04 12.23
N ARG A 310 39.81 33.41 12.60
CA ARG A 310 39.43 34.81 12.90
C ARG A 310 39.27 35.09 14.40
N VAL A 311 39.60 34.17 15.27
CA VAL A 311 39.74 34.32 16.71
C VAL A 311 41.21 34.26 17.09
#